data_6a91ffbbfade4c58cd18065a16258393
#
_entry.id   6a91ffbbfade4c58cd18065a16258393
#
_cell.length_a   1.000
_cell.length_b   1.000
_cell.length_c   1.000
_cell.angle_alpha   90.00
_cell.angle_beta   90.00
_cell.angle_gamma   90.00
#
_symmetry.space_group_name_H-M   'P 1'
#
loop_
_entity.id
_entity.type
_entity.pdbx_description
1 polymer ?
#
loop_
_entity_poly.entity_id
_entity_poly.type
_entity_poly.pdbx_seq_one_letter_code
_entity_poly.pdbx_strand_id
1 'polypeptide(L)'
;PRLVIFRSNLHMYAQVVDDLTGATLAATSTLVLSKGGEKVSCNKAGAEAVGKEIARLAKEKSIEKVVFDRNGYLYHGKIKAVADGAREGGLEF
;
A
#
# COMPACT_ATOMS: atom_id res chain seq x y z
N PRO A 1 -11.87 -7.51 -1.00
CA PRO A 1 -10.53 -7.30 -0.43
C PRO A 1 -10.38 -5.92 0.19
N ARG A 2 -9.48 -5.80 1.14
CA ARG A 2 -9.25 -4.57 1.86
C ARG A 2 -7.76 -4.18 1.75
N LEU A 3 -7.52 -2.93 1.42
CA LEU A 3 -6.18 -2.36 1.42
C LEU A 3 -5.91 -1.75 2.80
N VAL A 4 -5.01 -2.36 3.54
CA VAL A 4 -4.66 -1.94 4.90
C VAL A 4 -3.30 -1.26 4.89
N ILE A 5 -3.22 -0.09 5.51
CA ILE A 5 -2.00 0.68 5.65
C ILE A 5 -1.61 0.71 7.11
N PHE A 6 -0.35 0.45 7.41
CA PHE A 6 0.21 0.69 8.74
C PHE A 6 1.67 1.11 8.61
N ARG A 7 2.21 1.68 9.68
CA ARG A 7 3.57 2.19 9.66
C ARG A 7 4.28 1.92 10.99
N SER A 8 5.59 1.74 10.90
CA SER A 8 6.50 1.74 12.03
C SER A 8 7.27 3.08 12.05
N ASN A 9 8.22 3.23 12.96
CA ASN A 9 9.05 4.44 13.04
C ASN A 9 9.85 4.72 11.76
N LEU A 10 10.26 3.67 11.04
CA LEU A 10 11.16 3.80 9.89
C LEU A 10 10.51 3.45 8.56
N HIS A 11 9.44 2.68 8.57
CA HIS A 11 8.87 2.12 7.35
C HIS A 11 7.35 2.22 7.30
N MET A 12 6.82 2.24 6.09
CA MET A 12 5.41 2.21 5.82
C MET A 12 5.07 0.92 5.08
N TYR A 13 3.95 0.31 5.45
CA TYR A 13 3.52 -1.00 4.95
C TYR A 13 2.13 -0.92 4.34
N ALA A 14 1.91 -1.68 3.27
CA ALA A 14 0.60 -1.81 2.65
C ALA A 14 0.31 -3.29 2.39
N GLN A 15 -0.91 -3.72 2.69
CA GLN A 15 -1.34 -5.09 2.45
C GLN A 15 -2.73 -5.10 1.85
N VAL A 16 -2.97 -6.01 0.91
CA VAL A 16 -4.32 -6.33 0.44
C VAL A 16 -4.73 -7.63 1.11
N VAL A 17 -5.80 -7.59 1.86
CA VAL A 17 -6.26 -8.70 2.70
C VAL A 17 -7.64 -9.14 2.23
N ASP A 18 -7.86 -10.46 2.18
CA ASP A 18 -9.16 -11.05 1.93
C ASP A 18 -9.94 -11.07 3.24
N ASP A 19 -11.04 -10.32 3.32
CA ASP A 19 -11.86 -10.22 4.51
C ASP A 19 -12.55 -11.55 4.91
N LEU A 20 -12.78 -12.43 3.95
CA LEU A 20 -13.45 -13.69 4.21
C LEU A 20 -12.53 -14.71 4.88
N THR A 21 -11.29 -14.79 4.45
CA THR A 21 -10.33 -15.77 4.95
C THR A 21 -9.29 -15.16 5.88
N GLY A 22 -9.15 -13.85 5.89
CA GLY A 22 -8.09 -13.16 6.61
C GLY A 22 -6.70 -13.30 5.96
N ALA A 23 -6.63 -13.91 4.79
CA ALA A 23 -5.35 -14.12 4.11
C ALA A 23 -4.82 -12.85 3.48
N THR A 24 -3.52 -12.63 3.57
CA THR A 24 -2.85 -11.53 2.87
C THR A 24 -2.62 -11.93 1.42
N LEU A 25 -3.25 -11.20 0.50
CA LEU A 25 -3.17 -11.49 -0.93
C LEU A 25 -1.98 -10.81 -1.59
N ALA A 26 -1.60 -9.63 -1.12
CA ALA A 26 -0.45 -8.89 -1.60
C ALA A 26 0.08 -8.01 -0.47
N ALA A 27 1.38 -7.80 -0.43
CA ALA A 27 2.00 -6.95 0.59
C ALA A 27 3.27 -6.30 0.04
N THR A 28 3.50 -5.06 0.44
CA THR A 28 4.74 -4.36 0.14
C THR A 28 5.03 -3.33 1.24
N SER A 29 6.22 -2.75 1.21
CA SER A 29 6.62 -1.73 2.17
C SER A 29 7.77 -0.91 1.61
N THR A 30 8.08 0.20 2.27
CA THR A 30 9.28 0.97 1.94
C THR A 30 10.55 0.14 2.16
N LEU A 31 10.52 -0.78 3.12
CA LEU A 31 11.64 -1.70 3.38
C LEU A 31 11.87 -2.63 2.19
N VAL A 32 10.81 -3.25 1.67
CA VAL A 32 10.88 -4.15 0.52
C VAL A 32 11.38 -3.41 -0.71
N LEU A 33 10.86 -2.21 -0.97
CA LEU A 33 11.27 -1.40 -2.12
C LEU A 33 12.73 -0.97 -2.00
N SER A 34 13.20 -0.68 -0.79
CA SER A 34 14.59 -0.30 -0.55
C SER A 34 15.57 -1.43 -0.87
N LYS A 35 15.13 -2.68 -0.72
CA LYS A 35 15.97 -3.85 -1.04
C LYS A 35 16.22 -4.01 -2.55
N GLY A 36 15.42 -3.35 -3.38
CA GLY A 36 15.58 -3.37 -4.83
C GLY A 36 16.72 -2.48 -5.37
N GLY A 37 17.51 -1.88 -4.50
CA GLY A 37 18.66 -1.07 -4.89
C GLY A 37 18.44 0.44 -4.78
N GLU A 38 17.21 0.91 -4.71
CA GLU A 38 16.89 2.32 -4.48
C GLU A 38 16.50 2.50 -3.02
N LYS A 39 17.01 3.56 -2.42
CA LYS A 39 16.62 3.91 -1.06
C LYS A 39 15.24 4.56 -1.07
N VAL A 40 14.26 3.87 -0.53
CA VAL A 40 12.89 4.38 -0.39
C VAL A 40 12.67 4.76 1.07
N SER A 41 12.45 6.05 1.30
CA SER A 41 12.25 6.59 2.64
C SER A 41 10.77 6.58 3.03
N CYS A 42 10.50 6.62 4.34
CA CYS A 42 9.13 6.73 4.86
C CYS A 42 8.67 8.19 4.81
N ASN A 43 8.56 8.74 3.60
CA ASN A 43 8.06 10.09 3.34
C ASN A 43 6.94 10.02 2.29
N LYS A 44 6.45 11.15 1.82
CA LYS A 44 5.35 11.17 0.83
C LYS A 44 5.72 10.46 -0.46
N ALA A 45 6.93 10.67 -0.96
CA ALA A 45 7.40 10.02 -2.19
C ALA A 45 7.49 8.50 -2.00
N GLY A 46 8.03 8.05 -0.87
CA GLY A 46 8.08 6.63 -0.53
C GLY A 46 6.70 6.02 -0.35
N ALA A 47 5.78 6.74 0.28
CA ALA A 47 4.40 6.31 0.44
C ALA A 47 3.69 6.14 -0.91
N GLU A 48 3.90 7.07 -1.83
CA GLU A 48 3.35 6.98 -3.18
C GLU A 48 3.91 5.76 -3.91
N ALA A 49 5.21 5.51 -3.79
CA ALA A 49 5.86 4.32 -4.38
C ALA A 49 5.26 3.02 -3.81
N VAL A 50 5.01 2.96 -2.49
CA VAL A 50 4.34 1.83 -1.85
C VAL A 50 2.94 1.64 -2.44
N GLY A 51 2.18 2.72 -2.60
CA GLY A 51 0.85 2.67 -3.20
C GLY A 51 0.86 2.12 -4.62
N LYS A 52 1.76 2.59 -5.46
CA LYS A 52 1.91 2.10 -6.83
C LYS A 52 2.29 0.62 -6.87
N GLU A 53 3.22 0.21 -6.01
CA GLU A 53 3.66 -1.18 -5.94
C GLU A 53 2.55 -2.11 -5.47
N ILE A 54 1.79 -1.73 -4.45
CA ILE A 54 0.70 -2.58 -3.97
C ILE A 54 -0.40 -2.70 -5.04
N ALA A 55 -0.65 -1.64 -5.81
CA ALA A 55 -1.59 -1.70 -6.91
C ALA A 55 -1.12 -2.66 -8.00
N ARG A 56 0.17 -2.63 -8.34
CA ARG A 56 0.75 -3.56 -9.30
C ARG A 56 0.59 -5.01 -8.86
N LEU A 57 0.93 -5.28 -7.60
CA LEU A 57 0.80 -6.63 -7.03
C LEU A 57 -0.66 -7.10 -7.00
N ALA A 58 -1.57 -6.21 -6.67
CA ALA A 58 -3.00 -6.54 -6.65
C ALA A 58 -3.50 -6.88 -8.06
N LYS A 59 -3.07 -6.13 -9.06
CA LYS A 59 -3.45 -6.41 -10.45
C LYS A 59 -2.94 -7.75 -10.94
N GLU A 60 -1.75 -8.16 -10.53
CA GLU A 60 -1.20 -9.48 -10.86
C GLU A 60 -2.10 -10.60 -10.33
N LYS A 61 -2.86 -10.33 -9.28
CA LYS A 61 -3.82 -11.26 -8.70
C LYS A 61 -5.26 -11.00 -9.15
N SER A 62 -5.44 -10.19 -10.18
CA SER A 62 -6.75 -9.80 -10.73
C SER A 62 -7.64 -9.06 -9.72
N ILE A 63 -7.03 -8.34 -8.80
CA ILE A 63 -7.74 -7.51 -7.83
C ILE A 63 -7.79 -6.08 -8.35
N GLU A 64 -8.99 -5.56 -8.61
CA GLU A 64 -9.18 -4.22 -9.14
C GLU A 64 -9.83 -3.28 -8.12
N LYS A 65 -10.70 -3.81 -7.27
CA LYS A 65 -11.44 -3.03 -6.27
C LYS A 65 -11.06 -3.46 -4.87
N VAL A 66 -10.83 -2.48 -4.01
CA VAL A 66 -10.51 -2.72 -2.60
C VAL A 66 -11.24 -1.69 -1.75
N VAL A 67 -11.43 -2.01 -0.48
CA VAL A 67 -11.85 -1.05 0.54
C VAL A 67 -10.59 -0.50 1.18
N PHE A 68 -10.45 0.82 1.21
CA PHE A 68 -9.27 1.44 1.82
C PHE A 68 -9.44 1.51 3.34
N ASP A 69 -8.56 0.83 4.06
CA ASP A 69 -8.53 0.85 5.52
C ASP A 69 -7.23 1.51 5.97
N ARG A 70 -7.33 2.69 6.51
CA ARG A 70 -6.19 3.47 7.00
C ARG A 70 -5.75 3.07 8.41
N ASN A 71 -6.37 2.04 8.99
CA ASN A 71 -6.00 1.47 10.27
C ASN A 71 -5.95 2.51 11.41
N GLY A 72 -6.93 3.42 11.43
CA GLY A 72 -7.02 4.47 12.45
C GLY A 72 -6.13 5.68 12.20
N TYR A 73 -5.24 5.66 11.22
CA TYR A 73 -4.45 6.83 10.86
C TYR A 73 -5.31 7.89 10.18
N LEU A 74 -4.94 9.15 10.35
CA LEU A 74 -5.62 10.23 9.65
C LEU A 74 -5.33 10.12 8.14
N TYR A 75 -6.37 10.39 7.33
CA TYR A 75 -6.25 10.42 5.88
C TYR A 75 -5.56 11.73 5.46
N HIS A 76 -4.26 11.79 5.69
CA HIS A 76 -3.48 13.00 5.54
C HIS A 76 -2.02 12.64 5.27
N GLY A 77 -1.32 13.50 4.54
CA GLY A 77 0.11 13.35 4.31
C GLY A 77 0.49 12.02 3.66
N LYS A 78 1.26 11.23 4.38
CA LYS A 78 1.79 9.94 3.88
C LYS A 78 0.68 8.93 3.57
N ILE A 79 -0.35 8.87 4.39
CA ILE A 79 -1.47 7.93 4.17
C ILE A 79 -2.20 8.29 2.87
N LYS A 80 -2.44 9.58 2.66
CA LYS A 80 -3.04 10.05 1.41
C LYS A 80 -2.14 9.74 0.22
N ALA A 81 -0.82 9.87 0.36
CA ALA A 81 0.12 9.58 -0.71
C ALA A 81 0.07 8.11 -1.13
N VAL A 82 -0.07 7.18 -0.18
CA VAL A 82 -0.26 5.76 -0.49
C VAL A 82 -1.55 5.56 -1.27
N ALA A 83 -2.65 6.17 -0.84
CA ALA A 83 -3.93 6.06 -1.51
C ALA A 83 -3.85 6.60 -2.95
N ASP A 84 -3.25 7.77 -3.13
CA ASP A 84 -3.09 8.38 -4.45
C ASP A 84 -2.23 7.49 -5.36
N GLY A 85 -1.14 6.94 -4.86
CA GLY A 85 -0.29 6.02 -5.61
C GLY A 85 -1.03 4.76 -6.02
N ALA A 86 -1.82 4.19 -5.12
CA ALA A 86 -2.62 3.01 -5.42
C ALA A 86 -3.67 3.29 -6.49
N ARG A 87 -4.33 4.45 -6.44
CA ARG A 87 -5.30 4.86 -7.47
C ARG A 87 -4.62 5.06 -8.82
N GLU A 88 -3.45 5.69 -8.84
CA GLU A 88 -2.67 5.86 -10.07
C GLU A 88 -2.26 4.51 -10.66
N GLY A 89 -2.01 3.53 -9.82
CA GLY A 89 -1.70 2.16 -10.24
C GLY A 89 -2.89 1.38 -10.75
N GLY A 90 -4.09 1.92 -10.60
CA GLY A 90 -5.31 1.35 -11.14
C GLY A 90 -6.27 0.69 -10.15
N LEU A 91 -6.01 0.76 -8.86
CA LEU A 91 -6.96 0.26 -7.87
C LEU A 91 -8.14 1.23 -7.72
N GLU A 92 -9.32 0.68 -7.50
CA GLU A 92 -10.54 1.44 -7.26
C GLU A 92 -10.93 1.34 -5.78
N PHE A 93 -11.14 2.46 -5.16
CA PHE A 93 -11.69 2.53 -3.81
C PHE A 93 -12.16 3.94 -3.49
#